data_de030d718aad61b6ebe06fadb6eeedea
#
_entry.id   de030d718aad61b6ebe06fadb6eeedea
#
_cell.length_a   1.000
_cell.length_b   1.000
_cell.length_c   1.000
_cell.angle_alpha   90.00
_cell.angle_beta   90.00
_cell.angle_gamma   90.00
#
_symmetry.space_group_name_H-M   'P 1'
#
loop_
_entity.id
_entity.type
_entity.pdbx_description
1 polymer ?
#
loop_
_entity_poly.entity_id
_entity_poly.type
_entity_poly.pdbx_seq_one_letter_code
_entity_poly.pdbx_strand_id
1 'polypeptide(L)'
;MSVQKKISRHIISVMMTVVMMIGLCAGFSIQEIKADSAFETSISGFPDSYKPYLRALHAKYPNWKFVPYNTGIKFSTAVNNESKYDRSLIENSFSKFLKSTATGDYNSKTGTYIAKDGASWVTASKNAVAYFMDPRNFLNEKHIYMFEKLSYDAANQTQAGVEAILDNTFMHNVNMGYITTGGKYKTTDTKYSAKIMEAAQKSKVSAYYLASKIIQEVGSAKHAKYAGMGAGGSVNGQYSKKYTGIYNFYNIGAYSSADPISNGLKWASSGTTYNRPWTGPGKSIIGGASYIGETYINCGQDTAYYQRFNVNKNSTYGLYQHQYMTNIYGAASEAALTSDAYDEMGISKLAKTFVIPVYTSMPSQTATITLGNKTKTGSVISNVNLRKGPSTEYNTLTTLSKGDQVTILKGVVTDMDFCLTWLNNPYWYQIKVTKDGKSYTGYVSASYVTQNKELELVKG
;
A
#
# COMPACT_ATOMS: atom_id res chain seq x y z
N MET A 1 -34.99 1.86 9.19
CA MET A 1 -34.51 3.12 9.85
C MET A 1 -33.11 2.98 10.47
N SER A 2 -32.11 2.44 9.80
CA SER A 2 -30.74 2.29 10.38
C SER A 2 -29.57 2.66 9.47
N VAL A 3 -29.78 2.90 8.21
CA VAL A 3 -28.71 3.25 7.25
C VAL A 3 -28.46 4.76 7.17
N GLN A 4 -29.50 5.59 7.32
CA GLN A 4 -29.35 7.06 7.29
C GLN A 4 -28.67 7.67 8.53
N LYS A 5 -28.65 7.01 9.68
CA LYS A 5 -27.96 7.51 10.89
C LYS A 5 -26.44 7.31 10.88
N LYS A 6 -25.89 6.40 10.06
CA LYS A 6 -24.44 6.20 9.95
C LYS A 6 -23.76 7.20 9.02
N ILE A 7 -24.43 7.66 7.98
CA ILE A 7 -23.90 8.64 7.02
C ILE A 7 -23.79 10.03 7.65
N SER A 8 -24.75 10.41 8.53
CA SER A 8 -24.75 11.70 9.21
C SER A 8 -23.59 11.88 10.19
N ARG A 9 -23.10 10.82 10.83
CA ARG A 9 -21.99 10.92 11.81
C ARG A 9 -20.61 11.08 11.15
N HIS A 10 -20.40 10.59 9.94
CA HIS A 10 -19.14 10.77 9.21
C HIS A 10 -19.01 12.19 8.61
N ILE A 11 -20.11 12.77 8.16
CA ILE A 11 -20.12 14.14 7.61
C ILE A 11 -19.90 15.19 8.70
N ILE A 12 -20.40 14.97 9.92
CA ILE A 12 -20.20 15.88 11.06
C ILE A 12 -18.76 15.80 11.57
N SER A 13 -18.13 14.64 11.56
CA SER A 13 -16.72 14.48 11.97
C SER A 13 -15.75 15.18 11.01
N VAL A 14 -16.02 15.15 9.71
CA VAL A 14 -15.17 15.82 8.69
C VAL A 14 -15.34 17.35 8.76
N MET A 15 -16.53 17.87 9.05
CA MET A 15 -16.74 19.33 9.22
C MET A 15 -16.13 19.90 10.51
N MET A 16 -16.05 19.14 11.59
CA MET A 16 -15.38 19.63 12.81
C MET A 16 -13.87 19.67 12.73
N THR A 17 -13.26 18.82 11.90
CA THR A 17 -11.80 18.82 11.72
C THR A 17 -11.32 19.99 10.84
N VAL A 18 -12.16 20.48 9.94
CA VAL A 18 -11.84 21.63 9.07
C VAL A 18 -11.92 22.96 9.81
N VAL A 19 -12.74 23.08 10.86
CA VAL A 19 -12.90 24.34 11.63
C VAL A 19 -11.80 24.53 12.68
N MET A 20 -11.11 23.47 13.12
CA MET A 20 -10.00 23.60 14.10
C MET A 20 -8.63 23.90 13.48
N MET A 21 -8.47 23.88 12.16
CA MET A 21 -7.19 24.22 11.50
C MET A 21 -7.04 25.69 11.10
N ILE A 22 -8.01 26.57 11.39
CA ILE A 22 -7.92 28.00 11.03
C ILE A 22 -7.38 28.86 12.20
N GLY A 23 -7.11 28.28 13.37
CA GLY A 23 -6.84 29.03 14.61
C GLY A 23 -5.39 29.08 15.11
N LEU A 24 -4.41 28.50 14.43
CA LEU A 24 -3.02 28.43 14.95
C LEU A 24 -1.95 28.80 13.91
N CYS A 25 -2.09 29.98 13.29
CA CYS A 25 -0.97 30.63 12.64
C CYS A 25 -0.40 31.73 13.52
N ALA A 26 0.18 31.38 14.67
CA ALA A 26 1.01 32.26 15.46
C ALA A 26 2.25 31.49 15.90
N GLY A 27 3.38 31.79 15.25
CA GLY A 27 4.69 31.63 15.85
C GLY A 27 5.25 30.22 15.96
N PHE A 28 5.31 29.44 14.89
CA PHE A 28 6.31 28.38 14.82
C PHE A 28 7.64 29.00 14.38
N SER A 29 8.49 29.32 15.36
CA SER A 29 9.92 29.41 15.13
C SER A 29 10.34 28.08 14.48
N ILE A 30 11.02 28.16 13.33
CA ILE A 30 11.72 27.02 12.74
C ILE A 30 12.80 26.67 13.77
N GLN A 31 12.48 25.75 14.68
CA GLN A 31 13.49 25.05 15.43
C GLN A 31 14.23 24.24 14.37
N GLU A 32 15.47 24.63 14.05
CA GLU A 32 16.40 23.77 13.30
C GLU A 32 16.40 22.44 14.05
N ILE A 33 15.72 21.43 13.46
CA ILE A 33 15.81 20.06 13.92
C ILE A 33 17.28 19.73 13.69
N LYS A 34 18.09 19.68 14.76
CA LYS A 34 19.43 19.12 14.70
C LYS A 34 19.25 17.75 14.08
N ALA A 35 19.70 17.63 12.83
CA ALA A 35 19.61 16.36 12.12
C ALA A 35 20.26 15.32 13.02
N ASP A 36 19.51 14.25 13.35
CA ASP A 36 20.07 13.11 14.06
C ASP A 36 21.19 12.56 13.16
N SER A 37 22.44 12.78 13.56
CA SER A 37 23.61 12.41 12.76
C SER A 37 23.64 10.90 12.46
N ALA A 38 23.11 10.09 13.35
CA ALA A 38 23.01 8.64 13.17
C ALA A 38 21.95 8.31 12.10
N PHE A 39 20.79 8.99 12.13
CA PHE A 39 19.78 8.81 11.12
C PHE A 39 20.24 9.28 9.73
N GLU A 40 20.85 10.48 9.62
CA GLU A 40 21.40 10.98 8.35
C GLU A 40 22.45 10.03 7.75
N THR A 41 23.29 9.44 8.59
CA THR A 41 24.24 8.39 8.18
C THR A 41 23.49 7.16 7.67
N SER A 42 22.42 6.73 8.33
CA SER A 42 21.64 5.56 7.94
C SER A 42 20.97 5.69 6.58
N ILE A 43 20.58 6.92 6.20
CA ILE A 43 19.93 7.21 4.90
C ILE A 43 20.89 7.77 3.84
N SER A 44 22.20 7.78 4.11
CA SER A 44 23.23 8.32 3.18
C SER A 44 23.23 7.61 1.81
N GLY A 45 22.87 6.33 1.77
CA GLY A 45 22.77 5.52 0.54
C GLY A 45 21.56 5.86 -0.35
N PHE A 46 20.64 6.73 0.10
CA PHE A 46 19.52 7.19 -0.73
C PHE A 46 19.89 8.45 -1.51
N PRO A 47 19.38 8.58 -2.76
CA PRO A 47 19.44 9.85 -3.49
C PRO A 47 18.76 10.99 -2.73
N ASP A 48 19.22 12.23 -2.92
CA ASP A 48 18.67 13.39 -2.21
C ASP A 48 17.16 13.58 -2.42
N SER A 49 16.62 13.15 -3.56
CA SER A 49 15.19 13.22 -3.84
C SER A 49 14.31 12.32 -2.99
N TYR A 50 14.87 11.33 -2.25
CA TYR A 50 14.16 10.47 -1.31
C TYR A 50 14.20 11.01 0.12
N LYS A 51 15.31 11.65 0.51
CA LYS A 51 15.62 12.02 1.91
C LYS A 51 14.57 12.90 2.59
N PRO A 52 13.93 13.90 1.93
CA PRO A 52 12.89 14.71 2.58
C PRO A 52 11.72 13.86 3.13
N TYR A 53 11.28 12.87 2.37
CA TYR A 53 10.21 11.97 2.77
C TYR A 53 10.63 11.07 3.94
N LEU A 54 11.86 10.54 3.88
CA LEU A 54 12.40 9.67 4.94
C LEU A 54 12.57 10.43 6.26
N ARG A 55 13.03 11.69 6.20
CA ARG A 55 13.11 12.55 7.38
C ARG A 55 11.74 12.83 8.01
N ALA A 56 10.73 13.10 7.20
CA ALA A 56 9.37 13.32 7.67
C ALA A 56 8.82 12.07 8.39
N LEU A 57 9.04 10.89 7.81
CA LEU A 57 8.66 9.62 8.42
C LEU A 57 9.43 9.34 9.72
N HIS A 58 10.74 9.55 9.73
CA HIS A 58 11.58 9.33 10.92
C HIS A 58 11.20 10.25 12.08
N ALA A 59 10.89 11.51 11.80
CA ALA A 59 10.45 12.45 12.83
C ALA A 59 9.20 11.96 13.59
N LYS A 60 8.34 11.20 12.92
CA LYS A 60 7.11 10.66 13.50
C LYS A 60 7.28 9.25 14.04
N TYR A 61 8.13 8.44 13.40
CA TYR A 61 8.37 7.04 13.70
C TYR A 61 9.89 6.77 13.85
N PRO A 62 10.52 7.19 14.96
CA PRO A 62 11.97 7.12 15.12
C PRO A 62 12.52 5.68 15.17
N ASN A 63 11.67 4.69 15.43
CA ASN A 63 12.03 3.28 15.44
C ASN A 63 12.01 2.62 14.03
N TRP A 64 11.59 3.35 13.00
CA TRP A 64 11.57 2.83 11.65
C TRP A 64 12.95 2.93 11.00
N LYS A 65 13.34 1.84 10.32
CA LYS A 65 14.61 1.74 9.61
C LYS A 65 14.35 1.72 8.10
N PHE A 66 15.03 2.58 7.37
CA PHE A 66 14.96 2.64 5.91
C PHE A 66 16.24 2.10 5.30
N VAL A 67 16.12 1.14 4.37
CA VAL A 67 17.26 0.47 3.74
C VAL A 67 17.16 0.67 2.23
N PRO A 68 18.15 1.32 1.57
CA PRO A 68 18.15 1.46 0.13
C PRO A 68 18.49 0.12 -0.53
N TYR A 69 17.71 -0.29 -1.51
CA TYR A 69 18.04 -1.40 -2.39
C TYR A 69 18.38 -0.88 -3.79
N ASN A 70 19.66 -0.89 -4.13
CA ASN A 70 20.13 -0.45 -5.44
C ASN A 70 19.79 -1.51 -6.51
N THR A 71 18.75 -1.24 -7.29
CA THR A 71 18.30 -2.17 -8.33
C THR A 71 19.32 -2.35 -9.45
N GLY A 72 20.16 -1.34 -9.70
CA GLY A 72 21.06 -1.27 -10.85
C GLY A 72 20.34 -1.03 -12.20
N ILE A 73 19.03 -0.81 -12.16
CA ILE A 73 18.19 -0.65 -13.35
C ILE A 73 17.87 0.84 -13.53
N LYS A 74 17.92 1.35 -14.76
CA LYS A 74 17.41 2.69 -15.07
C LYS A 74 15.91 2.73 -14.86
N PHE A 75 15.38 3.77 -14.20
CA PHE A 75 13.95 3.90 -13.95
C PHE A 75 13.12 3.79 -15.22
N SER A 76 13.51 4.49 -16.29
CA SER A 76 12.83 4.43 -17.59
C SER A 76 12.82 3.02 -18.20
N THR A 77 13.88 2.23 -17.98
CA THR A 77 13.94 0.83 -18.44
C THR A 77 12.95 -0.04 -17.66
N ALA A 78 12.86 0.14 -16.35
CA ALA A 78 11.92 -0.60 -15.52
C ALA A 78 10.46 -0.28 -15.92
N VAL A 79 10.12 1.01 -16.08
CA VAL A 79 8.80 1.44 -16.56
C VAL A 79 8.48 0.84 -17.91
N ASN A 80 9.42 0.87 -18.85
CA ASN A 80 9.22 0.30 -20.19
C ASN A 80 8.94 -1.21 -20.15
N ASN A 81 9.60 -1.96 -19.26
CA ASN A 81 9.37 -3.39 -19.13
C ASN A 81 8.04 -3.71 -18.48
N GLU A 82 7.65 -2.96 -17.45
CA GLU A 82 6.36 -3.13 -16.77
C GLU A 82 5.16 -2.67 -17.62
N SER A 83 5.39 -1.82 -18.62
CA SER A 83 4.37 -1.38 -19.58
C SER A 83 4.15 -2.35 -20.74
N LYS A 84 4.81 -3.52 -20.76
CA LYS A 84 4.71 -4.50 -21.85
C LYS A 84 3.81 -5.67 -21.50
N TYR A 85 3.18 -6.24 -22.54
CA TYR A 85 2.55 -7.58 -22.49
C TYR A 85 1.56 -7.76 -21.33
N ASP A 86 0.70 -6.78 -21.11
CA ASP A 86 -0.37 -6.86 -20.11
C ASP A 86 0.12 -7.12 -18.67
N ARG A 87 1.38 -6.79 -18.39
CA ARG A 87 1.96 -6.90 -17.04
C ARG A 87 1.31 -5.96 -16.04
N SER A 88 0.84 -4.83 -16.52
CA SER A 88 0.24 -3.78 -15.69
C SER A 88 -1.15 -3.44 -16.18
N LEU A 89 -2.15 -3.89 -15.46
CA LEU A 89 -3.56 -3.70 -15.76
C LEU A 89 -4.20 -2.76 -14.73
N ILE A 90 -5.28 -2.13 -15.17
CA ILE A 90 -6.14 -1.26 -14.35
C ILE A 90 -7.60 -1.55 -14.65
N GLU A 91 -8.48 -1.36 -13.69
CA GLU A 91 -9.91 -1.54 -13.93
C GLU A 91 -10.46 -0.53 -14.93
N ASN A 92 -11.28 -1.01 -15.86
CA ASN A 92 -11.88 -0.17 -16.90
C ASN A 92 -12.86 0.88 -16.36
N SER A 93 -13.38 0.67 -15.15
CA SER A 93 -14.20 1.65 -14.42
C SER A 93 -13.43 2.90 -13.99
N PHE A 94 -12.11 2.81 -13.85
CA PHE A 94 -11.28 3.92 -13.39
C PHE A 94 -11.02 4.96 -14.50
N SER A 95 -10.37 6.03 -14.11
CA SER A 95 -10.09 7.17 -14.97
C SER A 95 -9.40 6.76 -16.29
N LYS A 96 -9.84 7.34 -17.38
CA LYS A 96 -9.20 7.18 -18.69
C LYS A 96 -7.72 7.61 -18.73
N PHE A 97 -7.26 8.47 -17.81
CA PHE A 97 -5.88 8.90 -17.69
C PHE A 97 -4.94 7.79 -17.22
N LEU A 98 -5.51 6.79 -16.56
CA LEU A 98 -4.76 5.63 -16.06
C LEU A 98 -4.66 4.52 -17.11
N LYS A 99 -5.38 4.64 -18.22
CA LYS A 99 -5.53 3.59 -19.24
C LYS A 99 -4.71 3.89 -20.49
N SER A 100 -4.16 2.85 -21.09
CA SER A 100 -3.39 2.96 -22.34
C SER A 100 -4.31 3.22 -23.52
N THR A 101 -3.92 4.16 -24.37
CA THR A 101 -4.56 4.40 -25.68
C THR A 101 -3.70 3.95 -26.85
N ALA A 102 -2.65 3.15 -26.57
CA ALA A 102 -1.76 2.60 -27.60
C ALA A 102 -2.51 1.63 -28.55
N THR A 103 -1.93 1.40 -29.70
CA THR A 103 -2.44 0.41 -30.65
C THR A 103 -2.53 -0.97 -29.99
N GLY A 104 -3.68 -1.61 -30.07
CA GLY A 104 -3.96 -2.90 -29.41
C GLY A 104 -4.53 -2.80 -27.99
N ASP A 105 -4.57 -1.60 -27.38
CA ASP A 105 -5.16 -1.37 -26.07
C ASP A 105 -6.47 -0.56 -26.14
N TYR A 106 -6.65 0.20 -27.21
CA TYR A 106 -7.79 1.10 -27.38
C TYR A 106 -8.27 1.13 -28.83
N ASN A 107 -9.58 1.03 -29.00
CA ASN A 107 -10.23 1.19 -30.29
C ASN A 107 -10.72 2.65 -30.46
N SER A 108 -9.99 3.44 -31.22
CA SER A 108 -10.30 4.88 -31.43
C SER A 108 -11.60 5.12 -32.22
N LYS A 109 -12.07 4.12 -32.99
CA LYS A 109 -13.34 4.24 -33.76
C LYS A 109 -14.57 4.12 -32.84
N THR A 110 -14.49 3.24 -31.85
CA THR A 110 -15.60 2.98 -30.91
C THR A 110 -15.43 3.69 -29.58
N GLY A 111 -14.25 4.24 -29.28
CA GLY A 111 -13.95 4.86 -27.99
C GLY A 111 -13.80 3.86 -26.84
N THR A 112 -13.55 2.59 -27.12
CA THR A 112 -13.52 1.50 -26.12
C THR A 112 -12.11 0.97 -25.86
N TYR A 113 -11.84 0.63 -24.60
CA TYR A 113 -10.60 -0.05 -24.20
C TYR A 113 -10.74 -1.56 -24.42
N ILE A 114 -9.63 -2.20 -24.84
CA ILE A 114 -9.58 -3.63 -25.11
C ILE A 114 -9.27 -4.35 -23.79
N ALA A 115 -10.19 -5.19 -23.35
CA ALA A 115 -10.03 -5.99 -22.14
C ALA A 115 -8.90 -7.02 -22.32
N LYS A 116 -8.10 -7.22 -21.27
CA LYS A 116 -6.94 -8.11 -21.23
C LYS A 116 -7.12 -9.27 -20.25
N ASP A 117 -7.81 -9.03 -19.14
CA ASP A 117 -8.14 -10.04 -18.15
C ASP A 117 -9.61 -9.86 -17.72
N GLY A 118 -10.41 -10.90 -17.98
CA GLY A 118 -11.86 -10.80 -17.83
C GLY A 118 -12.44 -9.64 -18.67
N ALA A 119 -13.62 -9.16 -18.30
CA ALA A 119 -14.29 -8.06 -19.02
C ALA A 119 -13.89 -6.65 -18.51
N SER A 120 -13.24 -6.55 -17.36
CA SER A 120 -13.06 -5.29 -16.63
C SER A 120 -11.63 -4.79 -16.53
N TRP A 121 -10.61 -5.59 -16.86
CA TRP A 121 -9.21 -5.18 -16.74
C TRP A 121 -8.61 -4.81 -18.10
N VAL A 122 -8.03 -3.62 -18.18
CA VAL A 122 -7.43 -3.05 -19.40
C VAL A 122 -6.00 -2.62 -19.13
N THR A 123 -5.19 -2.43 -20.16
CA THR A 123 -3.78 -2.03 -20.03
C THR A 123 -3.67 -0.65 -19.34
N ALA A 124 -2.83 -0.57 -18.32
CA ALA A 124 -2.50 0.69 -17.67
C ALA A 124 -1.64 1.58 -18.60
N SER A 125 -1.83 2.89 -18.52
CA SER A 125 -0.98 3.83 -19.27
C SER A 125 0.46 3.81 -18.73
N LYS A 126 1.42 4.09 -19.60
CA LYS A 126 2.84 4.17 -19.22
C LYS A 126 3.08 5.22 -18.10
N ASN A 127 2.30 6.31 -18.08
CA ASN A 127 2.36 7.30 -17.01
C ASN A 127 1.85 6.74 -15.68
N ALA A 128 0.79 5.93 -15.71
CA ALA A 128 0.31 5.22 -14.51
C ALA A 128 1.37 4.22 -14.03
N VAL A 129 1.98 3.45 -14.92
CA VAL A 129 3.07 2.53 -14.56
C VAL A 129 4.22 3.29 -13.91
N ALA A 130 4.66 4.40 -14.50
CA ALA A 130 5.72 5.23 -13.92
C ALA A 130 5.34 5.77 -12.53
N TYR A 131 4.09 6.20 -12.35
CA TYR A 131 3.60 6.71 -11.07
C TYR A 131 3.66 5.64 -9.97
N PHE A 132 3.12 4.44 -10.23
CA PHE A 132 3.08 3.36 -9.25
C PHE A 132 4.44 2.69 -9.00
N MET A 133 5.37 2.81 -9.94
CA MET A 133 6.73 2.33 -9.79
C MET A 133 7.67 3.34 -9.12
N ASP A 134 7.35 4.64 -9.08
CA ASP A 134 8.20 5.64 -8.41
C ASP A 134 8.05 5.53 -6.89
N PRO A 135 9.05 5.01 -6.17
CA PRO A 135 8.91 4.78 -4.73
C PRO A 135 8.59 6.06 -3.95
N ARG A 136 9.05 7.22 -4.43
CA ARG A 136 8.87 8.51 -3.76
C ARG A 136 7.42 8.94 -3.64
N ASN A 137 6.52 8.44 -4.51
CA ASN A 137 5.08 8.67 -4.42
C ASN A 137 4.43 7.97 -3.23
N PHE A 138 5.12 6.98 -2.64
CA PHE A 138 4.61 6.09 -1.59
C PHE A 138 5.41 6.17 -0.28
N LEU A 139 6.39 7.09 -0.18
CA LEU A 139 7.14 7.37 1.06
C LEU A 139 6.32 8.29 1.98
N ASN A 140 5.14 7.84 2.38
CA ASN A 140 4.24 8.49 3.32
C ASN A 140 3.67 7.45 4.30
N GLU A 141 3.02 7.89 5.36
CA GLU A 141 2.54 7.02 6.43
C GLU A 141 1.60 5.91 5.96
N LYS A 142 0.75 6.22 5.00
CA LYS A 142 -0.26 5.28 4.50
C LYS A 142 0.33 4.20 3.60
N HIS A 143 1.29 4.53 2.76
CA HIS A 143 1.75 3.64 1.69
C HIS A 143 3.17 3.09 1.90
N ILE A 144 3.91 3.53 2.92
CA ILE A 144 5.28 3.07 3.19
C ILE A 144 5.35 1.54 3.38
N TYR A 145 4.28 0.93 3.84
CA TYR A 145 4.16 -0.52 4.04
C TYR A 145 4.29 -1.33 2.74
N MET A 146 4.20 -0.67 1.58
CA MET A 146 4.56 -1.26 0.30
C MET A 146 6.00 -1.78 0.27
N PHE A 147 6.85 -1.19 1.09
CA PHE A 147 8.29 -1.50 1.22
C PHE A 147 8.63 -2.22 2.53
N GLU A 148 7.64 -2.56 3.36
CA GLU A 148 7.90 -3.29 4.61
C GLU A 148 8.58 -4.62 4.31
N LYS A 149 9.68 -4.88 5.03
CA LYS A 149 10.42 -6.14 4.93
C LYS A 149 9.58 -7.27 5.53
N LEU A 150 9.16 -8.20 4.69
CA LEU A 150 8.30 -9.32 5.06
C LEU A 150 9.08 -10.55 5.53
N SER A 151 10.41 -10.55 5.44
CA SER A 151 11.25 -11.61 6.00
C SER A 151 11.47 -11.43 7.51
N TYR A 152 11.75 -12.54 8.20
CA TYR A 152 11.97 -12.56 9.64
C TYR A 152 13.19 -11.70 10.04
N ASP A 153 13.00 -10.89 11.06
CA ASP A 153 14.03 -10.02 11.65
C ASP A 153 14.10 -10.23 13.17
N ALA A 154 15.01 -11.09 13.62
CA ALA A 154 15.16 -11.44 15.03
C ALA A 154 15.54 -10.26 15.92
N ALA A 155 16.15 -9.20 15.37
CA ALA A 155 16.54 -8.02 16.13
C ALA A 155 15.37 -7.08 16.46
N ASN A 156 14.35 -7.05 15.60
CA ASN A 156 13.26 -6.10 15.71
C ASN A 156 11.89 -6.74 15.98
N GLN A 157 11.75 -8.06 15.78
CA GLN A 157 10.49 -8.76 15.97
C GLN A 157 10.53 -9.59 17.26
N THR A 158 9.66 -9.22 18.19
CA THR A 158 9.61 -9.83 19.52
C THR A 158 8.27 -10.49 19.79
N GLN A 159 8.22 -11.46 20.71
CA GLN A 159 6.96 -12.06 21.14
C GLN A 159 6.02 -11.02 21.77
N ALA A 160 6.56 -10.04 22.49
CA ALA A 160 5.76 -8.94 23.04
C ALA A 160 5.14 -8.08 21.93
N GLY A 161 5.85 -7.84 20.83
CA GLY A 161 5.31 -7.17 19.66
C GLY A 161 4.20 -7.99 18.98
N VAL A 162 4.37 -9.32 18.89
CA VAL A 162 3.30 -10.21 18.40
C VAL A 162 2.08 -10.15 19.33
N GLU A 163 2.25 -10.17 20.65
CA GLU A 163 1.14 -10.01 21.60
C GLU A 163 0.42 -8.66 21.43
N ALA A 164 1.15 -7.58 21.18
CA ALA A 164 0.53 -6.28 20.91
C ALA A 164 -0.33 -6.31 19.63
N ILE A 165 0.12 -7.03 18.58
CA ILE A 165 -0.67 -7.23 17.36
C ILE A 165 -1.92 -8.08 17.64
N LEU A 166 -1.80 -9.09 18.50
CA LEU A 166 -2.91 -9.98 18.85
C LEU A 166 -3.91 -9.36 19.84
N ASP A 167 -3.67 -8.12 20.30
CA ASP A 167 -4.59 -7.47 21.23
C ASP A 167 -6.02 -7.42 20.68
N ASN A 168 -6.99 -7.51 21.57
CA ASN A 168 -8.41 -7.60 21.22
C ASN A 168 -8.81 -8.78 20.32
N THR A 169 -7.95 -9.80 20.21
CA THR A 169 -8.27 -11.05 19.53
C THR A 169 -8.41 -12.21 20.51
N PHE A 170 -8.97 -13.33 20.04
CA PHE A 170 -9.05 -14.58 20.84
C PHE A 170 -7.68 -15.20 21.14
N MET A 171 -6.60 -14.73 20.48
CA MET A 171 -5.25 -15.27 20.60
C MET A 171 -4.39 -14.53 21.62
N HIS A 172 -4.84 -13.35 22.06
CA HIS A 172 -4.04 -12.48 22.93
C HIS A 172 -3.79 -13.14 24.28
N ASN A 173 -2.52 -13.34 24.61
CA ASN A 173 -2.05 -13.89 25.87
C ASN A 173 -2.65 -15.26 26.27
N VAL A 174 -3.04 -16.08 25.30
CA VAL A 174 -3.75 -17.34 25.46
C VAL A 174 -2.92 -18.51 24.93
N ASN A 175 -2.92 -19.61 25.68
CA ASN A 175 -2.42 -20.90 25.22
C ASN A 175 -3.37 -21.50 24.16
N MET A 176 -2.80 -22.14 23.14
CA MET A 176 -3.59 -22.69 22.05
C MET A 176 -4.53 -23.79 22.56
N GLY A 177 -5.84 -23.58 22.37
CA GLY A 177 -6.86 -24.61 22.54
C GLY A 177 -7.37 -25.09 21.19
N TYR A 178 -7.72 -26.38 21.06
CA TYR A 178 -8.17 -26.94 19.81
C TYR A 178 -9.04 -28.18 19.98
N ILE A 179 -9.88 -28.46 18.99
CA ILE A 179 -10.63 -29.70 18.87
C ILE A 179 -9.82 -30.66 17.98
N THR A 180 -9.65 -31.89 18.45
CA THR A 180 -9.01 -32.96 17.67
C THR A 180 -9.97 -33.46 16.57
N THR A 181 -9.45 -34.21 15.60
CA THR A 181 -10.26 -34.89 14.57
C THR A 181 -11.29 -35.86 15.16
N GLY A 182 -11.06 -36.35 16.37
CA GLY A 182 -12.01 -37.15 17.13
C GLY A 182 -13.02 -36.34 17.98
N GLY A 183 -13.10 -35.03 17.79
CA GLY A 183 -14.05 -34.14 18.46
C GLY A 183 -13.75 -33.80 19.93
N LYS A 184 -12.57 -34.19 20.45
CA LYS A 184 -12.17 -33.88 21.84
C LYS A 184 -11.42 -32.57 21.92
N TYR A 185 -11.79 -31.71 22.88
CA TYR A 185 -11.05 -30.48 23.17
C TYR A 185 -9.73 -30.77 23.87
N LYS A 186 -8.68 -30.08 23.48
CA LYS A 186 -7.34 -30.11 24.10
C LYS A 186 -6.75 -28.71 24.18
N THR A 187 -5.87 -28.49 25.14
CA THR A 187 -5.03 -27.30 25.27
C THR A 187 -3.55 -27.68 25.16
N THR A 188 -2.73 -26.72 24.84
CA THR A 188 -1.27 -26.80 24.87
C THR A 188 -0.71 -25.84 25.92
N ASP A 189 0.53 -25.99 26.30
CA ASP A 189 1.23 -25.03 27.16
C ASP A 189 1.90 -23.89 26.38
N THR A 190 1.61 -23.80 25.08
CA THR A 190 2.22 -22.83 24.17
C THR A 190 1.21 -21.76 23.78
N LYS A 191 1.57 -20.47 23.98
CA LYS A 191 0.78 -19.35 23.54
C LYS A 191 0.77 -19.22 22.00
N TYR A 192 -0.28 -18.60 21.46
CA TYR A 192 -0.35 -18.29 20.03
C TYR A 192 0.83 -17.42 19.58
N SER A 193 1.20 -16.40 20.35
CA SER A 193 2.35 -15.53 20.06
C SER A 193 3.67 -16.30 19.96
N ALA A 194 3.93 -17.20 20.90
CA ALA A 194 5.13 -18.04 20.87
C ALA A 194 5.13 -18.95 19.62
N LYS A 195 3.97 -19.50 19.24
CA LYS A 195 3.85 -20.34 18.06
C LYS A 195 4.03 -19.53 16.76
N ILE A 196 3.57 -18.29 16.70
CA ILE A 196 3.79 -17.39 15.57
C ILE A 196 5.29 -17.02 15.47
N MET A 197 5.96 -16.76 16.58
CA MET A 197 7.43 -16.53 16.58
C MET A 197 8.19 -17.76 16.07
N GLU A 198 7.83 -18.96 16.52
CA GLU A 198 8.41 -20.21 16.02
C GLU A 198 8.17 -20.39 14.51
N ALA A 199 6.96 -20.11 14.05
CA ALA A 199 6.61 -20.16 12.63
C ALA A 199 7.43 -19.15 11.81
N ALA A 200 7.57 -17.92 12.29
CA ALA A 200 8.38 -16.88 11.66
C ALA A 200 9.84 -17.30 11.50
N GLN A 201 10.45 -17.81 12.56
CA GLN A 201 11.82 -18.30 12.54
C GLN A 201 12.00 -19.43 11.53
N LYS A 202 11.10 -20.42 11.52
CA LYS A 202 11.17 -21.59 10.63
C LYS A 202 10.94 -21.25 9.18
N SER A 203 9.93 -20.43 8.91
CA SER A 203 9.56 -20.01 7.55
C SER A 203 10.38 -18.85 7.00
N LYS A 204 11.17 -18.17 7.84
CA LYS A 204 11.89 -16.92 7.55
C LYS A 204 10.96 -15.77 7.15
N VAL A 205 9.71 -15.80 7.59
CA VAL A 205 8.69 -14.77 7.34
C VAL A 205 8.51 -13.91 8.58
N SER A 206 8.30 -12.62 8.43
CA SER A 206 8.06 -11.67 9.52
C SER A 206 6.96 -12.16 10.47
N ALA A 207 7.27 -12.22 11.76
CA ALA A 207 6.31 -12.59 12.79
C ALA A 207 5.12 -11.61 12.85
N TYR A 208 5.39 -10.33 12.63
CA TYR A 208 4.36 -9.29 12.61
C TYR A 208 3.44 -9.42 11.40
N TYR A 209 4.02 -9.68 10.23
CA TYR A 209 3.24 -9.97 9.03
C TYR A 209 2.38 -11.22 9.19
N LEU A 210 2.92 -12.32 9.73
CA LEU A 210 2.16 -13.55 9.99
C LEU A 210 1.00 -13.31 10.97
N ALA A 211 1.24 -12.60 12.07
CA ALA A 211 0.21 -12.27 13.04
C ALA A 211 -0.91 -11.43 12.41
N SER A 212 -0.54 -10.39 11.65
CA SER A 212 -1.50 -9.51 10.97
C SER A 212 -2.32 -10.27 9.92
N LYS A 213 -1.69 -11.17 9.14
CA LYS A 213 -2.40 -12.03 8.19
C LYS A 213 -3.39 -12.96 8.89
N ILE A 214 -3.02 -13.59 9.98
CA ILE A 214 -3.93 -14.44 10.77
C ILE A 214 -5.14 -13.63 11.22
N ILE A 215 -4.96 -12.40 11.72
CA ILE A 215 -6.07 -11.55 12.15
C ILE A 215 -6.98 -11.19 10.98
N GLN A 216 -6.42 -10.82 9.83
CA GLN A 216 -7.19 -10.52 8.62
C GLN A 216 -8.05 -11.71 8.17
N GLU A 217 -7.49 -12.92 8.22
CA GLU A 217 -8.14 -14.12 7.67
C GLU A 217 -9.13 -14.77 8.64
N VAL A 218 -8.82 -14.78 9.93
CA VAL A 218 -9.63 -15.55 10.91
C VAL A 218 -10.25 -14.68 12.00
N GLY A 219 -9.99 -13.40 11.97
CA GLY A 219 -10.78 -12.43 12.69
C GLY A 219 -10.29 -11.99 14.04
N SER A 220 -10.84 -10.85 14.40
CA SER A 220 -10.71 -10.12 15.67
C SER A 220 -11.64 -10.70 16.74
N ALA A 221 -11.70 -10.04 17.90
CA ALA A 221 -12.61 -10.34 19.01
C ALA A 221 -14.10 -10.44 18.61
N LYS A 222 -14.51 -9.90 17.45
CA LYS A 222 -15.88 -10.11 16.91
C LYS A 222 -16.21 -11.59 16.68
N HIS A 223 -15.20 -12.44 16.58
CA HIS A 223 -15.30 -13.90 16.47
C HIS A 223 -15.03 -14.62 17.80
N ALA A 224 -15.06 -13.91 18.92
CA ALA A 224 -14.79 -14.46 20.27
C ALA A 224 -15.66 -15.67 20.64
N LYS A 225 -16.87 -15.79 20.08
CA LYS A 225 -17.72 -16.98 20.24
C LYS A 225 -17.05 -18.29 19.79
N TYR A 226 -16.00 -18.20 18.99
CA TYR A 226 -15.21 -19.33 18.50
C TYR A 226 -13.88 -19.50 19.25
N ALA A 227 -13.56 -18.64 20.21
CA ALA A 227 -12.26 -18.59 20.88
C ALA A 227 -11.85 -19.92 21.52
N GLY A 228 -12.80 -20.62 22.17
CA GLY A 228 -12.55 -21.94 22.77
C GLY A 228 -12.43 -23.08 21.78
N MET A 229 -12.67 -22.85 20.50
CA MET A 229 -12.73 -23.87 19.43
C MET A 229 -11.80 -23.54 18.26
N GLY A 230 -10.98 -22.52 18.39
CA GLY A 230 -10.27 -21.89 17.29
C GLY A 230 -11.12 -20.76 16.69
N ALA A 231 -10.51 -19.81 16.05
CA ALA A 231 -11.16 -18.62 15.55
C ALA A 231 -12.07 -18.91 14.37
N GLY A 232 -13.21 -18.31 14.37
CA GLY A 232 -14.16 -18.30 13.27
C GLY A 232 -14.27 -19.66 12.56
N GLY A 233 -15.37 -20.16 12.27
CA GLY A 233 -15.60 -21.52 11.79
C GLY A 233 -14.66 -22.08 10.71
N SER A 234 -13.82 -21.24 10.08
CA SER A 234 -12.90 -21.65 9.02
C SER A 234 -11.60 -22.33 9.50
N VAL A 235 -11.18 -22.12 10.75
CA VAL A 235 -9.88 -22.59 11.22
C VAL A 235 -9.93 -23.81 12.11
N ASN A 236 -11.07 -24.13 12.69
CA ASN A 236 -11.24 -25.23 13.65
C ASN A 236 -12.15 -26.35 13.18
N GLY A 237 -12.55 -26.33 11.91
CA GLY A 237 -13.52 -27.29 11.37
C GLY A 237 -14.95 -27.12 11.88
N GLN A 238 -15.26 -26.08 12.64
CA GLN A 238 -16.62 -25.79 13.15
C GLN A 238 -17.56 -25.38 12.01
N TYR A 239 -17.05 -24.84 10.94
CA TYR A 239 -17.82 -24.49 9.76
C TYR A 239 -18.48 -25.73 9.11
N SER A 240 -17.79 -26.85 9.16
CA SER A 240 -18.32 -28.12 8.64
C SER A 240 -17.88 -29.30 9.52
N LYS A 241 -18.84 -30.14 9.95
CA LYS A 241 -18.53 -31.37 10.70
C LYS A 241 -17.56 -32.29 9.97
N LYS A 242 -17.54 -32.24 8.63
CA LYS A 242 -16.63 -33.02 7.77
C LYS A 242 -15.16 -32.69 8.05
N TYR A 243 -14.86 -31.48 8.47
CA TYR A 243 -13.51 -30.99 8.71
C TYR A 243 -13.24 -30.74 10.20
N THR A 244 -13.96 -31.41 11.10
CA THR A 244 -13.71 -31.32 12.54
C THR A 244 -12.22 -31.56 12.85
N GLY A 245 -11.62 -30.68 13.62
CA GLY A 245 -10.20 -30.77 14.01
C GLY A 245 -9.20 -30.35 12.91
N ILE A 246 -9.66 -29.82 11.79
CA ILE A 246 -8.80 -29.22 10.75
C ILE A 246 -8.77 -27.70 10.91
N TYR A 247 -7.59 -27.13 10.74
CA TYR A 247 -7.30 -25.70 10.97
C TYR A 247 -6.70 -25.06 9.71
N ASN A 248 -7.02 -23.80 9.46
CA ASN A 248 -6.45 -23.03 8.36
C ASN A 248 -6.38 -21.54 8.75
N PHE A 249 -5.32 -21.15 9.44
CA PHE A 249 -5.17 -19.79 9.97
C PHE A 249 -4.94 -18.72 8.91
N TYR A 250 -4.58 -19.11 7.69
CA TYR A 250 -4.29 -18.18 6.59
C TYR A 250 -5.26 -18.32 5.41
N ASN A 251 -6.33 -19.07 5.55
CA ASN A 251 -7.30 -19.37 4.49
C ASN A 251 -6.68 -19.84 3.15
N ILE A 252 -5.51 -20.49 3.21
CA ILE A 252 -4.82 -21.00 2.02
C ILE A 252 -5.72 -22.02 1.31
N GLY A 253 -5.86 -21.88 -0.02
CA GLY A 253 -6.75 -22.72 -0.81
C GLY A 253 -8.24 -22.34 -0.75
N ALA A 254 -8.58 -21.24 -0.07
CA ALA A 254 -9.93 -20.68 -0.06
C ALA A 254 -10.16 -19.77 -1.28
N TYR A 255 -10.06 -20.34 -2.49
CA TYR A 255 -10.30 -19.59 -3.73
C TYR A 255 -11.78 -19.25 -3.93
N SER A 256 -12.05 -18.24 -4.73
CA SER A 256 -13.40 -17.74 -5.00
C SER A 256 -14.28 -18.85 -5.58
N SER A 257 -15.36 -19.16 -4.88
CA SER A 257 -16.33 -20.19 -5.23
C SER A 257 -17.62 -20.02 -4.41
N ALA A 258 -18.58 -20.90 -4.57
CA ALA A 258 -19.78 -20.91 -3.72
C ALA A 258 -19.47 -21.22 -2.23
N ASP A 259 -18.38 -21.91 -1.94
CA ASP A 259 -17.93 -22.25 -0.58
C ASP A 259 -16.40 -22.18 -0.46
N PRO A 260 -15.81 -20.97 -0.37
CA PRO A 260 -14.37 -20.79 -0.25
C PRO A 260 -13.78 -21.42 1.01
N ILE A 261 -14.51 -21.37 2.13
CA ILE A 261 -14.04 -21.89 3.42
C ILE A 261 -13.87 -23.41 3.35
N SER A 262 -14.84 -24.13 2.80
CA SER A 262 -14.71 -25.58 2.60
C SER A 262 -13.55 -25.95 1.68
N ASN A 263 -13.26 -25.16 0.64
CA ASN A 263 -12.09 -25.37 -0.22
C ASN A 263 -10.80 -25.26 0.58
N GLY A 264 -10.65 -24.22 1.39
CA GLY A 264 -9.49 -24.02 2.26
C GLY A 264 -9.33 -25.16 3.29
N LEU A 265 -10.43 -25.63 3.91
CA LEU A 265 -10.39 -26.76 4.84
C LEU A 265 -10.08 -28.08 4.14
N LYS A 266 -10.62 -28.31 2.92
CA LYS A 266 -10.28 -29.47 2.10
C LYS A 266 -8.79 -29.48 1.77
N TRP A 267 -8.22 -28.34 1.38
CA TRP A 267 -6.80 -28.20 1.10
C TRP A 267 -5.96 -28.49 2.36
N ALA A 268 -6.33 -27.92 3.50
CA ALA A 268 -5.64 -28.10 4.78
C ALA A 268 -5.73 -29.54 5.33
N SER A 269 -6.79 -30.28 4.97
CA SER A 269 -7.02 -31.66 5.42
C SER A 269 -6.31 -32.72 4.59
N SER A 270 -5.69 -32.37 3.46
CA SER A 270 -5.13 -33.32 2.50
C SER A 270 -3.70 -32.96 2.08
N GLY A 271 -2.97 -33.91 1.53
CA GLY A 271 -1.58 -33.73 1.10
C GLY A 271 -0.59 -33.84 2.25
N THR A 272 0.72 -33.77 1.91
CA THR A 272 1.84 -33.95 2.84
C THR A 272 2.79 -32.74 2.91
N THR A 273 2.73 -31.83 1.93
CA THR A 273 3.53 -30.61 1.94
C THR A 273 3.05 -29.63 3.01
N TYR A 274 3.92 -28.74 3.47
CA TYR A 274 3.61 -27.71 4.47
C TYR A 274 3.05 -28.27 5.77
N ASN A 275 3.55 -29.44 6.21
CA ASN A 275 3.11 -30.10 7.44
C ASN A 275 1.60 -30.48 7.48
N ARG A 276 0.96 -30.64 6.31
CA ARG A 276 -0.43 -31.11 6.21
C ARG A 276 -0.53 -32.61 6.50
N PRO A 277 -1.68 -33.10 7.02
CA PRO A 277 -2.91 -32.37 7.35
C PRO A 277 -2.75 -31.49 8.61
N TRP A 278 -3.39 -30.34 8.60
CA TRP A 278 -3.33 -29.38 9.69
C TRP A 278 -4.33 -29.73 10.81
N THR A 279 -4.00 -30.75 11.58
CA THR A 279 -4.85 -31.32 12.65
C THR A 279 -4.76 -30.57 13.98
N GLY A 280 -4.27 -29.35 13.98
CA GLY A 280 -4.17 -28.47 15.14
C GLY A 280 -3.62 -27.10 14.76
N PRO A 281 -3.84 -26.08 15.62
CA PRO A 281 -3.44 -24.70 15.33
C PRO A 281 -1.95 -24.55 15.06
N GLY A 282 -1.10 -25.20 15.84
CA GLY A 282 0.35 -25.10 15.66
C GLY A 282 0.83 -25.65 14.31
N LYS A 283 0.25 -26.74 13.80
CA LYS A 283 0.58 -27.25 12.47
C LYS A 283 0.14 -26.27 11.38
N SER A 284 -1.05 -25.70 11.51
CA SER A 284 -1.58 -24.72 10.57
C SER A 284 -0.75 -23.43 10.54
N ILE A 285 -0.42 -22.89 11.71
CA ILE A 285 0.38 -21.65 11.81
C ILE A 285 1.77 -21.87 11.19
N ILE A 286 2.47 -22.96 11.51
CA ILE A 286 3.81 -23.25 10.96
C ILE A 286 3.71 -23.59 9.46
N GLY A 287 2.82 -24.49 9.09
CA GLY A 287 2.71 -24.94 7.70
C GLY A 287 2.24 -23.84 6.76
N GLY A 288 1.28 -23.02 7.19
CA GLY A 288 0.83 -21.87 6.42
C GLY A 288 1.90 -20.79 6.28
N ALA A 289 2.67 -20.52 7.33
CA ALA A 289 3.81 -19.61 7.26
C ALA A 289 4.87 -20.11 6.25
N SER A 290 5.16 -21.42 6.22
CA SER A 290 6.08 -22.01 5.24
C SER A 290 5.56 -21.82 3.81
N TYR A 291 4.26 -22.05 3.57
CA TYR A 291 3.63 -21.82 2.27
C TYR A 291 3.79 -20.37 1.81
N ILE A 292 3.47 -19.39 2.70
CA ILE A 292 3.60 -17.95 2.41
C ILE A 292 5.06 -17.58 2.12
N GLY A 293 6.00 -18.14 2.90
CA GLY A 293 7.43 -17.85 2.73
C GLY A 293 7.97 -18.35 1.39
N GLU A 294 7.65 -19.56 1.01
CA GLU A 294 8.17 -20.20 -0.21
C GLU A 294 7.63 -19.57 -1.49
N THR A 295 6.39 -19.03 -1.45
CA THR A 295 5.76 -18.52 -2.65
C THR A 295 6.45 -17.25 -3.18
N TYR A 296 6.77 -16.28 -2.31
CA TYR A 296 7.34 -14.99 -2.73
C TYR A 296 8.51 -14.53 -1.87
N ILE A 297 8.38 -14.57 -0.54
CA ILE A 297 9.30 -13.90 0.38
C ILE A 297 10.70 -14.50 0.29
N ASN A 298 10.81 -15.82 0.38
CA ASN A 298 12.08 -16.54 0.31
C ASN A 298 12.65 -16.64 -1.11
N CYS A 299 11.86 -16.22 -2.11
CA CYS A 299 12.33 -16.09 -3.49
C CYS A 299 12.97 -14.72 -3.78
N GLY A 300 13.16 -13.89 -2.77
CA GLY A 300 13.73 -12.56 -2.90
C GLY A 300 12.69 -11.46 -3.23
N GLN A 301 11.41 -11.78 -3.11
CA GLN A 301 10.30 -10.84 -3.28
C GLN A 301 9.70 -10.50 -1.91
N ASP A 302 10.52 -10.02 -0.98
CA ASP A 302 10.22 -9.85 0.44
C ASP A 302 9.61 -8.48 0.79
N THR A 303 9.00 -7.81 -0.17
CA THR A 303 8.14 -6.63 0.02
C THR A 303 6.96 -6.71 -0.95
N ALA A 304 5.83 -6.09 -0.64
CA ALA A 304 4.69 -6.00 -1.55
C ALA A 304 5.10 -5.35 -2.89
N TYR A 305 6.02 -4.40 -2.85
CA TYR A 305 6.59 -3.80 -4.05
C TYR A 305 7.30 -4.82 -4.95
N TYR A 306 8.16 -5.68 -4.38
CA TYR A 306 8.87 -6.71 -5.17
C TYR A 306 7.96 -7.83 -5.63
N GLN A 307 6.90 -8.13 -4.89
CA GLN A 307 5.88 -9.08 -5.32
C GLN A 307 5.11 -8.55 -6.53
N ARG A 308 4.91 -7.22 -6.60
CA ARG A 308 4.21 -6.58 -7.72
C ARG A 308 5.13 -6.34 -8.93
N PHE A 309 6.35 -5.86 -8.75
CA PHE A 309 7.19 -5.41 -9.85
C PHE A 309 8.42 -6.28 -10.13
N ASN A 310 8.83 -7.08 -9.19
CA ASN A 310 10.03 -7.93 -9.21
C ASN A 310 11.25 -7.29 -9.88
N VAL A 311 11.70 -6.18 -9.35
CA VAL A 311 12.94 -5.51 -9.76
C VAL A 311 14.14 -5.88 -8.90
N ASN A 312 14.00 -6.94 -8.09
CA ASN A 312 15.08 -7.50 -7.29
C ASN A 312 15.92 -8.46 -8.15
N LYS A 313 17.13 -8.04 -8.50
CA LYS A 313 18.08 -8.88 -9.29
C LYS A 313 18.53 -10.15 -8.57
N ASN A 314 18.35 -10.22 -7.25
CA ASN A 314 18.67 -11.40 -6.44
C ASN A 314 17.46 -12.32 -6.22
N SER A 315 16.31 -12.01 -6.85
CA SER A 315 15.17 -12.91 -6.86
C SER A 315 15.51 -14.23 -7.57
N THR A 316 14.96 -15.33 -7.08
CA THR A 316 15.04 -16.64 -7.73
C THR A 316 14.52 -16.61 -9.15
N TYR A 317 13.55 -15.74 -9.41
CA TYR A 317 12.97 -15.52 -10.73
C TYR A 317 13.64 -14.33 -11.42
N GLY A 318 13.61 -14.32 -12.74
CA GLY A 318 14.13 -13.20 -13.53
C GLY A 318 13.36 -11.89 -13.25
N LEU A 319 14.00 -10.76 -13.54
CA LEU A 319 13.37 -9.45 -13.40
C LEU A 319 12.03 -9.39 -14.15
N TYR A 320 11.02 -8.76 -13.55
CA TYR A 320 9.67 -8.61 -14.08
C TYR A 320 8.91 -9.94 -14.27
N GLN A 321 9.35 -11.00 -13.61
CA GLN A 321 8.73 -12.33 -13.63
C GLN A 321 8.15 -12.66 -12.26
N HIS A 322 7.29 -13.69 -12.21
CA HIS A 322 6.69 -14.17 -10.97
C HIS A 322 6.03 -13.04 -10.15
N GLN A 323 5.23 -12.23 -10.82
CA GLN A 323 4.50 -11.15 -10.20
C GLN A 323 3.22 -11.68 -9.56
N TYR A 324 2.94 -11.25 -8.34
CA TYR A 324 1.77 -11.69 -7.57
C TYR A 324 0.46 -11.36 -8.27
N MET A 325 0.41 -10.19 -8.94
CA MET A 325 -0.78 -9.70 -9.63
C MET A 325 -0.39 -8.78 -10.80
N THR A 326 -1.31 -8.62 -11.76
CA THR A 326 -1.18 -7.63 -12.84
C THR A 326 -1.73 -6.26 -12.44
N ASN A 327 -2.57 -6.19 -11.41
CA ASN A 327 -3.13 -4.94 -10.88
C ASN A 327 -2.04 -3.94 -10.51
N ILE A 328 -1.97 -2.80 -11.25
CA ILE A 328 -0.89 -1.83 -11.09
C ILE A 328 -0.87 -1.14 -9.73
N TYR A 329 -2.02 -0.95 -9.09
CA TYR A 329 -2.16 -0.31 -7.78
C TYR A 329 -2.23 -1.29 -6.62
N GLY A 330 -2.19 -2.60 -6.88
CA GLY A 330 -2.42 -3.63 -5.86
C GLY A 330 -1.51 -3.52 -4.64
N ALA A 331 -0.19 -3.41 -4.86
CA ALA A 331 0.76 -3.28 -3.75
C ALA A 331 0.54 -2.00 -2.92
N ALA A 332 0.13 -0.90 -3.55
CA ALA A 332 -0.16 0.34 -2.84
C ALA A 332 -1.49 0.26 -2.05
N SER A 333 -2.51 -0.41 -2.61
CA SER A 333 -3.76 -0.71 -1.89
C SER A 333 -3.52 -1.60 -0.67
N GLU A 334 -2.74 -2.67 -0.82
CA GLU A 334 -2.39 -3.56 0.30
C GLU A 334 -1.62 -2.81 1.39
N ALA A 335 -0.70 -1.92 1.01
CA ALA A 335 0.02 -1.07 1.94
C ALA A 335 -0.91 -0.16 2.73
N ALA A 336 -1.89 0.46 2.08
CA ALA A 336 -2.89 1.30 2.74
C ALA A 336 -3.73 0.51 3.76
N LEU A 337 -4.20 -0.67 3.38
CA LEU A 337 -4.93 -1.56 4.28
C LEU A 337 -4.07 -2.03 5.47
N THR A 338 -2.78 -2.27 5.22
CA THR A 338 -1.82 -2.60 6.29
C THR A 338 -1.63 -1.43 7.24
N SER A 339 -1.52 -0.20 6.73
CA SER A 339 -1.43 1.02 7.54
C SER A 339 -2.66 1.16 8.45
N ASP A 340 -3.85 1.09 7.87
CA ASP A 340 -5.10 1.22 8.62
C ASP A 340 -5.20 0.13 9.71
N ALA A 341 -4.84 -1.11 9.39
CA ALA A 341 -4.83 -2.21 10.36
C ALA A 341 -3.80 -2.00 11.47
N TYR A 342 -2.60 -1.51 11.16
CA TYR A 342 -1.57 -1.25 12.17
C TYR A 342 -1.93 -0.06 13.07
N ASP A 343 -2.61 0.94 12.53
CA ASP A 343 -3.11 2.08 13.33
C ASP A 343 -4.25 1.63 14.26
N GLU A 344 -5.19 0.82 13.77
CA GLU A 344 -6.26 0.24 14.60
C GLU A 344 -5.70 -0.64 15.73
N MET A 345 -4.63 -1.39 15.47
CA MET A 345 -3.95 -2.23 16.45
C MET A 345 -2.99 -1.44 17.37
N GLY A 346 -2.76 -0.15 17.13
CA GLY A 346 -1.83 0.67 17.90
C GLY A 346 -0.35 0.29 17.76
N ILE A 347 0.02 -0.41 16.69
CA ILE A 347 1.37 -0.98 16.49
C ILE A 347 2.23 -0.24 15.45
N SER A 348 1.72 0.85 14.88
CA SER A 348 2.47 1.66 13.89
C SER A 348 3.82 2.15 14.40
N LYS A 349 3.96 2.33 15.73
CA LYS A 349 5.21 2.78 16.37
C LYS A 349 6.21 1.67 16.66
N LEU A 350 5.87 0.39 16.45
CA LEU A 350 6.83 -0.70 16.60
C LEU A 350 7.98 -0.55 15.60
N ALA A 351 9.15 -1.07 15.96
CA ALA A 351 10.30 -1.11 15.06
C ALA A 351 9.97 -1.90 13.79
N LYS A 352 10.19 -1.28 12.64
CA LYS A 352 9.97 -1.87 11.31
C LYS A 352 11.13 -1.54 10.39
N THR A 353 11.37 -2.42 9.44
CA THR A 353 12.37 -2.19 8.39
C THR A 353 11.67 -2.08 7.03
N PHE A 354 12.00 -1.03 6.28
CA PHE A 354 11.48 -0.79 4.94
C PHE A 354 12.62 -0.85 3.93
N VAL A 355 12.52 -1.77 2.96
CA VAL A 355 13.51 -1.96 1.89
C VAL A 355 13.00 -1.25 0.63
N ILE A 356 13.60 -0.09 0.35
CA ILE A 356 13.09 0.82 -0.65
C ILE A 356 13.95 0.75 -1.92
N PRO A 357 13.38 0.47 -3.09
CA PRO A 357 14.14 0.39 -4.33
C PRO A 357 14.68 1.76 -4.75
N VAL A 358 15.94 1.77 -5.13
CA VAL A 358 16.65 2.91 -5.72
C VAL A 358 17.02 2.54 -7.15
N TYR A 359 16.43 3.25 -8.11
CA TYR A 359 16.76 3.09 -9.53
C TYR A 359 17.87 4.03 -9.94
N THR A 360 18.62 3.65 -10.97
CA THR A 360 19.56 4.58 -11.60
C THR A 360 18.82 5.54 -12.53
N SER A 361 19.39 6.73 -12.74
CA SER A 361 18.80 7.76 -13.62
C SER A 361 17.33 8.09 -13.28
N MET A 362 17.03 8.20 -11.98
CA MET A 362 15.73 8.69 -11.53
C MET A 362 15.53 10.14 -12.01
N PRO A 363 14.32 10.49 -12.50
CA PRO A 363 13.96 11.87 -12.74
C PRO A 363 14.10 12.71 -11.47
N SER A 364 14.48 13.99 -11.60
CA SER A 364 14.58 14.90 -10.45
C SER A 364 13.25 15.09 -9.71
N GLN A 365 12.14 15.07 -10.44
CA GLN A 365 10.79 15.12 -9.89
C GLN A 365 10.17 13.71 -9.87
N THR A 366 9.23 13.49 -8.94
CA THR A 366 8.44 12.26 -8.91
C THR A 366 7.62 12.11 -10.17
N ALA A 367 7.38 10.86 -10.57
CA ALA A 367 6.45 10.56 -11.64
C ALA A 367 5.03 11.02 -11.23
N THR A 368 4.32 11.64 -12.17
CA THR A 368 2.95 12.15 -11.96
C THR A 368 2.04 11.66 -13.06
N ILE A 369 0.75 11.52 -12.75
CA ILE A 369 -0.26 11.28 -13.76
C ILE A 369 -0.66 12.61 -14.35
N THR A 370 -0.35 12.81 -15.64
CA THR A 370 -0.61 14.05 -16.34
C THR A 370 -1.99 14.04 -16.96
N LEU A 371 -2.77 15.09 -16.67
CA LEU A 371 -4.12 15.29 -17.17
C LEU A 371 -4.13 16.40 -18.23
N GLY A 372 -3.71 16.07 -19.42
CA GLY A 372 -3.67 17.02 -20.54
C GLY A 372 -2.34 17.76 -20.70
N ASN A 373 -2.02 18.13 -21.93
CA ASN A 373 -0.80 18.85 -22.31
C ASN A 373 -1.07 20.15 -23.08
N LYS A 374 -2.34 20.55 -23.25
CA LYS A 374 -2.66 21.81 -23.91
C LYS A 374 -2.59 22.95 -22.89
N THR A 375 -1.80 23.95 -23.21
CA THR A 375 -1.72 25.19 -22.46
C THR A 375 -3.06 25.93 -22.42
N LYS A 376 -3.46 26.37 -21.26
CA LYS A 376 -4.73 27.11 -21.04
C LYS A 376 -4.48 28.31 -20.14
N THR A 377 -5.38 29.27 -20.19
CA THR A 377 -5.40 30.40 -19.24
C THR A 377 -6.33 30.10 -18.09
N GLY A 378 -6.01 30.66 -16.94
CA GLY A 378 -6.83 30.59 -15.74
C GLY A 378 -6.60 31.78 -14.83
N SER A 379 -7.43 31.92 -13.81
CA SER A 379 -7.34 32.97 -12.80
C SER A 379 -7.32 32.37 -11.41
N VAL A 380 -6.51 32.93 -10.52
CA VAL A 380 -6.47 32.57 -9.11
C VAL A 380 -7.72 33.09 -8.41
N ILE A 381 -8.45 32.24 -7.71
CA ILE A 381 -9.72 32.59 -7.05
C ILE A 381 -9.56 32.98 -5.58
N SER A 382 -8.45 32.60 -4.96
CA SER A 382 -8.08 32.96 -3.59
C SER A 382 -6.56 32.88 -3.44
N ASN A 383 -6.00 33.60 -2.46
CA ASN A 383 -4.56 33.59 -2.22
C ASN A 383 -4.05 32.16 -2.02
N VAL A 384 -2.96 31.80 -2.70
CA VAL A 384 -2.38 30.44 -2.69
C VAL A 384 -0.90 30.43 -2.96
N ASN A 385 -0.19 29.51 -2.34
CA ASN A 385 1.25 29.33 -2.57
C ASN A 385 1.51 28.60 -3.90
N LEU A 386 2.37 29.19 -4.72
CA LEU A 386 3.00 28.52 -5.86
C LEU A 386 4.24 27.79 -5.37
N ARG A 387 4.31 26.49 -5.61
CA ARG A 387 5.32 25.59 -5.03
C ARG A 387 6.24 24.99 -6.10
N LYS A 388 7.42 24.51 -5.68
CA LYS A 388 8.39 23.82 -6.56
C LYS A 388 7.88 22.48 -7.08
N GLY A 389 6.94 21.84 -6.41
CA GLY A 389 6.36 20.55 -6.77
C GLY A 389 4.88 20.43 -6.34
N PRO A 390 4.18 19.39 -6.79
CA PRO A 390 2.75 19.23 -6.61
C PRO A 390 2.38 18.59 -5.26
N SER A 391 2.81 19.20 -4.16
CA SER A 391 2.45 18.84 -2.78
C SER A 391 2.71 20.03 -1.87
N THR A 392 2.07 20.06 -0.70
CA THR A 392 2.32 21.05 0.36
C THR A 392 3.71 20.95 0.96
N GLU A 393 4.39 19.82 0.83
CA GLU A 393 5.75 19.56 1.30
C GLU A 393 6.83 20.26 0.48
N TYR A 394 6.51 20.70 -0.74
CA TYR A 394 7.47 21.44 -1.55
C TYR A 394 7.55 22.92 -1.16
N ASN A 395 8.77 23.45 -1.17
CA ASN A 395 9.03 24.85 -0.88
C ASN A 395 8.20 25.79 -1.76
N THR A 396 7.70 26.86 -1.15
CA THR A 396 7.00 27.95 -1.83
C THR A 396 7.97 28.76 -2.69
N LEU A 397 7.60 29.01 -3.94
CA LEU A 397 8.31 29.90 -4.87
C LEU A 397 7.86 31.35 -4.70
N THR A 398 6.54 31.55 -4.59
CA THR A 398 5.89 32.83 -4.33
C THR A 398 4.45 32.57 -3.89
N THR A 399 3.79 33.59 -3.35
CA THR A 399 2.34 33.52 -3.05
C THR A 399 1.58 34.28 -4.14
N LEU A 400 0.60 33.60 -4.73
CA LEU A 400 -0.30 34.18 -5.71
C LEU A 400 -1.48 34.85 -5.01
N SER A 401 -1.98 35.95 -5.56
CA SER A 401 -3.12 36.68 -5.06
C SER A 401 -4.38 36.37 -5.88
N LYS A 402 -5.56 36.52 -5.26
CA LYS A 402 -6.82 36.47 -6.00
C LYS A 402 -6.79 37.42 -7.21
N GLY A 403 -7.15 36.90 -8.37
CA GLY A 403 -7.16 37.64 -9.63
C GLY A 403 -5.88 37.49 -10.47
N ASP A 404 -4.78 36.95 -9.92
CA ASP A 404 -3.57 36.70 -10.71
C ASP A 404 -3.92 35.82 -11.91
N GLN A 405 -3.50 36.23 -13.12
CA GLN A 405 -3.69 35.50 -14.36
C GLN A 405 -2.55 34.51 -14.53
N VAL A 406 -2.89 33.26 -14.85
CA VAL A 406 -1.92 32.17 -14.96
C VAL A 406 -2.06 31.44 -16.28
N THR A 407 -0.97 30.91 -16.78
CA THR A 407 -0.97 29.95 -17.89
C THR A 407 -0.88 28.54 -17.30
N ILE A 408 -1.92 27.74 -17.47
CA ILE A 408 -1.94 26.33 -17.03
C ILE A 408 -1.21 25.52 -18.10
N LEU A 409 -0.11 24.88 -17.73
CA LEU A 409 0.71 24.06 -18.59
C LEU A 409 0.23 22.62 -18.65
N LYS A 410 -0.11 22.07 -17.48
CA LYS A 410 -0.66 20.72 -17.34
C LYS A 410 -1.37 20.57 -15.99
N GLY A 411 -2.29 19.60 -15.90
CA GLY A 411 -2.78 19.10 -14.64
C GLY A 411 -2.02 17.85 -14.22
N VAL A 412 -1.84 17.65 -12.93
CA VAL A 412 -1.21 16.47 -12.37
C VAL A 412 -2.01 15.92 -11.19
N VAL A 413 -1.96 14.63 -11.01
CA VAL A 413 -2.51 13.92 -9.87
C VAL A 413 -1.36 13.25 -9.14
N THR A 414 -1.31 13.44 -7.83
CA THR A 414 -0.24 12.95 -6.96
C THR A 414 -0.76 12.08 -5.82
N ASP A 415 -2.06 12.04 -5.62
CA ASP A 415 -2.70 11.21 -4.61
C ASP A 415 -3.40 10.02 -5.28
N MET A 416 -3.09 8.81 -4.80
CA MET A 416 -3.59 7.57 -5.39
C MET A 416 -5.09 7.41 -5.17
N ASP A 417 -5.58 7.69 -3.97
CA ASP A 417 -7.01 7.55 -3.66
C ASP A 417 -7.82 8.52 -4.50
N PHE A 418 -7.28 9.73 -4.71
CA PHE A 418 -7.86 10.72 -5.59
C PHE A 418 -7.83 10.27 -7.05
N CYS A 419 -6.73 9.66 -7.52
CA CYS A 419 -6.63 9.10 -8.87
C CYS A 419 -7.68 8.02 -9.15
N LEU A 420 -7.97 7.18 -8.17
CA LEU A 420 -8.91 6.07 -8.33
C LEU A 420 -10.37 6.52 -8.23
N THR A 421 -10.68 7.55 -7.44
CA THR A 421 -12.06 7.95 -7.09
C THR A 421 -12.56 9.23 -7.78
N TRP A 422 -11.69 10.21 -8.04
CA TRP A 422 -12.05 11.53 -8.55
C TRP A 422 -11.51 11.78 -9.95
N LEU A 423 -12.11 11.25 -10.91
CA LEU A 423 -11.63 10.82 -12.20
C LEU A 423 -11.37 11.91 -13.24
N ASN A 424 -11.78 13.14 -13.03
CA ASN A 424 -11.81 14.12 -14.12
C ASN A 424 -11.15 15.48 -13.81
N ASN A 425 -10.74 15.72 -12.55
CA ASN A 425 -10.10 16.97 -12.16
C ASN A 425 -8.68 16.73 -11.67
N PRO A 426 -7.71 17.54 -12.12
CA PRO A 426 -6.36 17.50 -11.57
C PRO A 426 -6.40 18.01 -10.12
N TYR A 427 -5.54 17.43 -9.27
CA TYR A 427 -5.37 17.93 -7.91
C TYR A 427 -4.44 19.14 -7.87
N TRP A 428 -3.45 19.18 -8.78
CA TRP A 428 -2.51 20.27 -8.95
C TRP A 428 -2.43 20.71 -10.40
N TYR A 429 -2.25 22.02 -10.62
CA TYR A 429 -1.83 22.56 -11.91
C TYR A 429 -0.36 22.92 -11.88
N GLN A 430 0.41 22.52 -12.91
CA GLN A 430 1.64 23.20 -13.23
C GLN A 430 1.27 24.44 -14.02
N ILE A 431 1.70 25.61 -13.53
CA ILE A 431 1.40 26.89 -14.13
C ILE A 431 2.65 27.70 -14.42
N LYS A 432 2.54 28.63 -15.36
CA LYS A 432 3.45 29.75 -15.53
C LYS A 432 2.71 31.04 -15.18
N VAL A 433 3.35 31.94 -14.45
CA VAL A 433 2.81 33.21 -14.01
C VAL A 433 3.92 34.27 -13.99
N THR A 434 3.57 35.52 -14.33
CA THR A 434 4.45 36.67 -14.08
C THR A 434 3.89 37.45 -12.90
N LYS A 435 4.69 37.65 -11.87
CA LYS A 435 4.34 38.40 -10.66
C LYS A 435 5.50 39.32 -10.30
N ASP A 436 5.20 40.60 -10.05
CA ASP A 436 6.18 41.62 -9.70
C ASP A 436 7.35 41.66 -10.70
N GLY A 437 7.03 41.58 -12.01
CA GLY A 437 8.00 41.58 -13.11
C GLY A 437 8.83 40.32 -13.27
N LYS A 438 8.64 39.30 -12.40
CA LYS A 438 9.38 38.02 -12.43
C LYS A 438 8.50 36.89 -12.91
N SER A 439 9.03 36.06 -13.82
CA SER A 439 8.34 34.86 -14.32
C SER A 439 8.65 33.67 -13.43
N TYR A 440 7.60 32.94 -13.05
CA TYR A 440 7.67 31.71 -12.25
C TYR A 440 7.01 30.56 -13.00
N THR A 441 7.56 29.37 -12.85
CA THR A 441 6.94 28.11 -13.22
C THR A 441 6.91 27.21 -11.98
N GLY A 442 5.73 26.73 -11.60
CA GLY A 442 5.57 25.92 -10.41
C GLY A 442 4.20 25.26 -10.36
N TYR A 443 3.85 24.76 -9.19
CA TYR A 443 2.63 24.02 -8.96
C TYR A 443 1.72 24.76 -7.97
N VAL A 444 0.41 24.75 -8.27
CA VAL A 444 -0.64 25.32 -7.44
C VAL A 444 -1.78 24.32 -7.32
N SER A 445 -2.42 24.25 -6.16
CA SER A 445 -3.62 23.41 -6.02
C SER A 445 -4.70 23.82 -7.00
N ALA A 446 -5.25 22.87 -7.72
CA ALA A 446 -6.23 23.10 -8.77
C ALA A 446 -7.53 23.76 -8.26
N SER A 447 -7.86 23.54 -6.98
CA SER A 447 -9.03 24.16 -6.32
C SER A 447 -8.94 25.68 -6.18
N TYR A 448 -7.76 26.25 -6.38
CA TYR A 448 -7.52 27.72 -6.29
C TYR A 448 -7.43 28.40 -7.64
N VAL A 449 -7.65 27.67 -8.73
CA VAL A 449 -7.54 28.22 -10.09
C VAL A 449 -8.78 27.86 -10.92
N THR A 450 -9.49 28.88 -11.42
CA THR A 450 -10.48 28.67 -12.47
C THR A 450 -9.79 28.57 -13.82
N GLN A 451 -10.32 27.79 -14.73
CA GLN A 451 -9.85 27.71 -16.11
C GLN A 451 -10.95 28.16 -17.06
N ASN A 452 -10.55 28.76 -18.18
CA ASN A 452 -11.51 29.31 -19.15
C ASN A 452 -12.19 28.26 -20.04
N LYS A 453 -11.61 27.04 -20.10
CA LYS A 453 -12.18 25.85 -20.78
C LYS A 453 -11.74 24.58 -20.08
N GLU A 454 -12.51 23.50 -20.22
CA GLU A 454 -12.11 22.18 -19.72
C GLU A 454 -10.76 21.72 -20.30
N LEU A 455 -9.99 21.00 -19.47
CA LEU A 455 -8.76 20.33 -19.94
C LEU A 455 -9.15 19.26 -20.96
N GLU A 456 -8.75 19.43 -22.20
CA GLU A 456 -8.84 18.35 -23.18
C GLU A 456 -7.79 17.27 -22.85
N LEU A 457 -8.21 16.03 -22.98
CA LEU A 457 -7.36 14.89 -22.75
C LEU A 457 -6.31 14.79 -23.83
N VAL A 458 -5.09 14.53 -23.43
CA VAL A 458 -4.05 14.08 -24.36
C VAL A 458 -4.41 12.69 -24.79
N LYS A 459 -4.50 12.47 -26.09
CA LYS A 459 -4.39 11.15 -26.66
C LYS A 459 -2.91 10.76 -26.51
N GLY A 460 -2.63 9.80 -25.62
CA GLY A 460 -1.29 9.23 -25.41
C GLY A 460 -0.88 8.40 -26.60
#